data_5e263cddda58a9385f2c737a0a2ff8d8
#
_entry.id   5e263cddda58a9385f2c737a0a2ff8d8
#
_cell.length_a   1.000
_cell.length_b   1.000
_cell.length_c   1.000
_cell.angle_alpha   90.00
_cell.angle_beta   90.00
_cell.angle_gamma   90.00
#
_symmetry.space_group_name_H-M   'P 1'
#
loop_
_entity.id
_entity.type
_entity.pdbx_description
1 polymer ?
#
loop_
_entity_poly.entity_id
_entity_poly.type
_entity_poly.pdbx_seq_one_letter_code
_entity_poly.pdbx_strand_id
1 'polypeptide(L)'
;MDFTSKITSGLAIAGRGGLVSAAFLMGVGAAQGAGSYPTVAIVDYVYGCMKANGETPAALANCSCSIDVIASIVPYERYETAETFRSLGLQTGERGVLFRQSAPAKSAVSELKRAQAEAEVRCF
;
A
#
# COMPACT_ATOMS: atom_id res chain seq x y z
N MET A 1 20.76 -29.60 -14.11
CA MET A 1 21.41 -29.82 -12.79
C MET A 1 20.32 -30.19 -11.81
N ASP A 2 20.26 -31.49 -11.55
CA ASP A 2 19.25 -32.10 -10.68
C ASP A 2 19.56 -31.81 -9.22
N PHE A 3 18.58 -31.29 -8.49
CA PHE A 3 18.64 -31.28 -7.03
C PHE A 3 17.53 -32.17 -6.45
N THR A 4 17.66 -33.45 -6.68
CA THR A 4 16.95 -34.48 -5.95
C THR A 4 17.72 -34.78 -4.67
N SER A 5 17.29 -34.30 -3.53
CA SER A 5 17.79 -34.74 -2.24
C SER A 5 16.73 -35.56 -1.50
N LYS A 6 17.00 -36.83 -1.48
CA LYS A 6 16.40 -37.86 -0.65
C LYS A 6 16.25 -37.41 0.80
N ILE A 7 15.06 -37.58 1.37
CA ILE A 7 14.89 -37.70 2.81
C ILE A 7 14.42 -39.11 3.09
N THR A 8 15.36 -39.85 3.63
CA THR A 8 15.25 -41.25 4.05
C THR A 8 14.52 -41.35 5.39
N SER A 9 13.69 -42.34 5.47
CA SER A 9 12.99 -42.89 6.63
C SER A 9 13.88 -43.13 7.87
N GLY A 10 13.26 -43.07 9.02
CA GLY A 10 13.72 -43.75 10.24
C GLY A 10 13.19 -43.04 11.48
N LEU A 11 12.36 -43.51 12.23
CA LEU A 11 12.40 -44.59 13.17
C LEU A 11 11.28 -44.39 14.20
N ALA A 12 10.42 -45.35 14.38
CA ALA A 12 9.41 -45.42 15.41
C ALA A 12 10.06 -45.52 16.81
N ILE A 13 9.60 -44.72 17.75
CA ILE A 13 9.76 -44.97 19.18
C ILE A 13 8.40 -44.82 19.85
N ALA A 14 7.88 -45.94 20.32
CA ALA A 14 6.73 -46.02 21.20
C ALA A 14 7.15 -45.54 22.61
N GLY A 15 6.48 -44.52 23.12
CA GLY A 15 6.62 -44.06 24.50
C GLY A 15 5.26 -43.60 25.02
N ARG A 16 4.68 -44.42 25.89
CA ARG A 16 3.48 -44.13 26.69
C ARG A 16 3.83 -43.05 27.70
N GLY A 17 3.03 -41.99 27.77
CA GLY A 17 3.08 -41.03 28.86
C GLY A 17 2.33 -39.77 28.46
N GLY A 18 1.13 -39.58 29.00
CA GLY A 18 0.30 -38.44 28.74
C GLY A 18 0.93 -37.14 29.26
N LEU A 19 0.71 -36.10 28.52
CA LEU A 19 0.57 -34.75 29.01
C LEU A 19 -0.01 -33.92 27.85
N VAL A 20 -1.19 -33.42 28.11
CA VAL A 20 -1.92 -32.49 27.22
C VAL A 20 -1.07 -31.23 27.09
N SER A 21 -0.28 -31.14 26.05
CA SER A 21 0.30 -29.84 25.65
C SER A 21 -0.70 -29.15 24.75
N ALA A 22 -1.43 -28.23 25.34
CA ALA A 22 -2.18 -27.22 24.60
C ALA A 22 -1.19 -26.42 23.73
N ALA A 23 -1.09 -26.81 22.46
CA ALA A 23 -0.39 -26.01 21.47
C ALA A 23 -1.18 -24.74 21.27
N PHE A 24 -0.73 -23.67 21.93
CA PHE A 24 -1.13 -22.31 21.65
C PHE A 24 -0.60 -21.98 20.25
N LEU A 25 -1.41 -22.24 19.25
CA LEU A 25 -1.24 -21.68 17.92
C LEU A 25 -1.45 -20.17 18.05
N MET A 26 -0.40 -19.46 18.44
CA MET A 26 -0.32 -18.05 18.19
C MET A 26 -0.32 -17.89 16.67
N GLY A 27 -1.52 -17.67 16.12
CA GLY A 27 -1.67 -17.17 14.78
C GLY A 27 -0.93 -15.84 14.74
N VAL A 28 0.27 -15.84 14.17
CA VAL A 28 0.89 -14.62 13.68
C VAL A 28 -0.04 -14.17 12.56
N GLY A 29 -1.07 -13.40 12.93
CA GLY A 29 -1.81 -12.61 11.98
C GLY A 29 -0.75 -11.76 11.29
N ALA A 30 -0.43 -12.10 10.03
CA ALA A 30 0.26 -11.17 9.17
C ALA A 30 -0.58 -9.90 9.22
N ALA A 31 -0.11 -8.90 9.97
CA ALA A 31 -0.55 -7.54 9.78
C ALA A 31 -0.25 -7.28 8.30
N GLN A 32 -1.28 -7.39 7.46
CA GLN A 32 -1.22 -6.88 6.11
C GLN A 32 -1.15 -5.39 6.29
N GLY A 33 0.07 -4.92 6.43
CA GLY A 33 0.37 -3.51 6.47
C GLY A 33 -0.27 -2.87 5.26
N ALA A 34 -0.81 -1.72 5.48
CA ALA A 34 -1.46 -0.85 4.52
C ALA A 34 -0.88 -1.07 3.13
N GLY A 35 -1.77 -1.50 2.23
CA GLY A 35 -1.57 -2.09 0.94
C GLY A 35 -0.18 -1.86 0.36
N SER A 36 0.41 -2.90 -0.13
CA SER A 36 1.74 -3.02 -0.71
C SER A 36 2.09 -1.94 -1.76
N TYR A 37 2.06 -0.68 -1.34
CA TYR A 37 2.54 0.41 -2.19
C TYR A 37 4.05 0.23 -2.39
N PRO A 38 4.54 0.26 -3.63
CA PRO A 38 5.96 0.27 -3.88
C PRO A 38 6.64 1.46 -3.18
N THR A 39 7.81 1.24 -2.62
CA THR A 39 8.58 2.29 -1.93
C THR A 39 8.74 3.54 -2.81
N VAL A 40 8.95 3.35 -4.11
CA VAL A 40 9.07 4.48 -5.06
C VAL A 40 7.81 5.35 -5.08
N ALA A 41 6.62 4.75 -5.05
CA ALA A 41 5.36 5.50 -5.03
C ALA A 41 5.17 6.27 -3.71
N ILE A 42 5.56 5.67 -2.59
CA ILE A 42 5.54 6.32 -1.28
C ILE A 42 6.49 7.53 -1.27
N VAL A 43 7.72 7.35 -1.73
CA VAL A 43 8.73 8.42 -1.76
C VAL A 43 8.31 9.55 -2.69
N ASP A 44 7.76 9.23 -3.86
CA ASP A 44 7.28 10.22 -4.82
C ASP A 44 6.14 11.07 -4.23
N TYR A 45 5.18 10.43 -3.58
CA TYR A 45 4.10 11.14 -2.88
C TYR A 45 4.63 12.06 -1.78
N VAL A 46 5.48 11.53 -0.88
CA VAL A 46 6.05 12.30 0.25
C VAL A 46 6.86 13.48 -0.27
N TYR A 47 7.66 13.27 -1.31
CA TYR A 47 8.44 14.35 -1.92
C TYR A 47 7.54 15.46 -2.48
N GLY A 48 6.52 15.11 -3.27
CA GLY A 48 5.55 16.07 -3.80
C GLY A 48 4.78 16.81 -2.71
N CYS A 49 4.36 16.09 -1.68
CA CYS A 49 3.67 16.66 -0.52
C CYS A 49 4.57 17.66 0.23
N MET A 50 5.83 17.32 0.48
CA MET A 50 6.79 18.23 1.14
C MET A 50 7.07 19.48 0.30
N LYS A 51 7.11 19.36 -1.02
CA LYS A 51 7.25 20.53 -1.89
C LYS A 51 6.10 21.53 -1.74
N ALA A 52 4.89 21.04 -1.45
CA ALA A 52 3.70 21.88 -1.25
C ALA A 52 3.60 22.44 0.18
N ASN A 53 4.08 21.69 1.20
CA ASN A 53 3.88 21.99 2.61
C ASN A 53 5.15 22.44 3.35
N GLY A 54 6.26 22.63 2.63
CA GLY A 54 7.57 22.99 3.16
C GLY A 54 8.46 21.76 3.40
N GLU A 55 9.76 21.98 3.27
CA GLU A 55 10.77 20.92 3.39
C GLU A 55 11.33 20.85 4.83
N THR A 56 10.44 20.62 5.79
CA THR A 56 10.77 20.54 7.21
C THR A 56 10.58 19.13 7.74
N PRO A 57 11.22 18.77 8.88
CA PRO A 57 10.95 17.49 9.55
C PRO A 57 9.47 17.28 9.92
N ALA A 58 8.75 18.34 10.29
CA ALA A 58 7.32 18.27 10.56
C ALA A 58 6.53 17.95 9.29
N ALA A 59 6.82 18.62 8.16
CA ALA A 59 6.19 18.31 6.88
C ALA A 59 6.50 16.86 6.44
N LEU A 60 7.73 16.37 6.66
CA LEU A 60 8.05 14.97 6.39
C LEU A 60 7.17 14.01 7.19
N ALA A 61 6.99 14.25 8.49
CA ALA A 61 6.14 13.42 9.33
C ALA A 61 4.68 13.45 8.88
N ASN A 62 4.12 14.63 8.62
CA ASN A 62 2.75 14.80 8.16
C ASN A 62 2.51 14.16 6.79
N CYS A 63 3.42 14.35 5.84
CA CYS A 63 3.32 13.76 4.50
C CYS A 63 3.46 12.24 4.52
N SER A 64 4.31 11.68 5.40
CA SER A 64 4.42 10.23 5.61
C SER A 64 3.14 9.66 6.21
N CYS A 65 2.59 10.30 7.24
CA CYS A 65 1.27 9.95 7.79
C CYS A 65 0.19 9.97 6.70
N SER A 66 0.19 10.99 5.85
CA SER A 66 -0.80 11.15 4.79
C SER A 66 -0.81 10.00 3.81
N ILE A 67 0.35 9.54 3.32
CA ILE A 67 0.40 8.40 2.39
C ILE A 67 -0.01 7.09 3.08
N ASP A 68 0.30 6.91 4.37
CA ASP A 68 -0.15 5.74 5.13
C ASP A 68 -1.67 5.69 5.25
N VAL A 69 -2.32 6.83 5.51
CA VAL A 69 -3.79 6.93 5.53
C VAL A 69 -4.37 6.63 4.15
N ILE A 70 -3.83 7.23 3.09
CA ILE A 70 -4.28 6.98 1.71
C ILE A 70 -4.16 5.49 1.37
N ALA A 71 -3.01 4.87 1.65
CA ALA A 71 -2.76 3.45 1.38
C ALA A 71 -3.67 2.52 2.17
N SER A 72 -4.18 2.95 3.32
CA SER A 72 -5.17 2.20 4.11
C SER A 72 -6.58 2.21 3.49
N ILE A 73 -6.88 3.17 2.62
CA ILE A 73 -8.21 3.41 2.04
C ILE A 73 -8.26 2.97 0.57
N VAL A 74 -7.20 3.26 -0.19
CA VAL A 74 -7.14 3.05 -1.64
C VAL A 74 -6.11 1.97 -1.95
N PRO A 75 -6.48 0.84 -2.59
CA PRO A 75 -5.50 -0.15 -3.07
C PRO A 75 -4.54 0.46 -4.09
N TYR A 76 -3.29 -0.05 -4.15
CA TYR A 76 -2.25 0.53 -5.00
C TYR A 76 -2.63 0.65 -6.47
N GLU A 77 -3.27 -0.36 -7.06
CA GLU A 77 -3.68 -0.32 -8.47
C GLU A 77 -4.65 0.83 -8.77
N ARG A 78 -5.50 1.17 -7.80
CA ARG A 78 -6.45 2.27 -7.94
C ARG A 78 -5.78 3.62 -7.74
N TYR A 79 -4.81 3.70 -6.85
CA TYR A 79 -3.95 4.86 -6.67
C TYR A 79 -3.17 5.15 -7.95
N GLU A 80 -2.47 4.16 -8.49
CA GLU A 80 -1.70 4.27 -9.74
C GLU A 80 -2.57 4.70 -10.91
N THR A 81 -3.77 4.11 -11.04
CA THR A 81 -4.76 4.51 -12.05
C THR A 81 -5.15 5.97 -11.91
N ALA A 82 -5.45 6.43 -10.69
CA ALA A 82 -5.83 7.82 -10.43
C ALA A 82 -4.68 8.80 -10.72
N GLU A 83 -3.45 8.47 -10.31
CA GLU A 83 -2.26 9.29 -10.61
C GLU A 83 -1.96 9.34 -12.10
N THR A 84 -2.14 8.23 -12.82
CA THR A 84 -2.02 8.19 -14.28
C THR A 84 -3.01 9.15 -14.94
N PHE A 85 -4.29 9.10 -14.57
CA PHE A 85 -5.29 10.03 -15.11
C PHE A 85 -5.00 11.49 -14.75
N ARG A 86 -4.52 11.76 -13.55
CA ARG A 86 -4.10 13.11 -13.14
C ARG A 86 -2.97 13.62 -14.03
N SER A 87 -1.92 12.83 -14.22
CA SER A 87 -0.75 13.18 -15.04
C SER A 87 -1.14 13.42 -16.49
N LEU A 88 -1.96 12.54 -17.08
CA LEU A 88 -2.48 12.70 -18.43
C LEU A 88 -3.41 13.91 -18.56
N GLY A 89 -4.18 14.20 -17.51
CA GLY A 89 -5.04 15.37 -17.43
C GLY A 89 -4.29 16.71 -17.40
N LEU A 90 -3.01 16.71 -17.02
CA LEU A 90 -2.17 17.94 -17.05
C LEU A 90 -1.68 18.29 -18.47
N GLN A 91 -1.82 17.38 -19.43
CA GLN A 91 -1.45 17.68 -20.81
C GLN A 91 -2.32 18.82 -21.39
N THR A 92 -1.72 19.65 -22.22
CA THR A 92 -2.41 20.74 -22.91
C THR A 92 -3.22 20.21 -24.08
N GLY A 93 -4.27 20.95 -24.48
CA GLY A 93 -5.12 20.64 -25.64
C GLY A 93 -6.18 19.55 -25.37
N GLU A 94 -6.75 19.04 -26.44
CA GLU A 94 -7.91 18.11 -26.40
C GLU A 94 -7.64 16.82 -25.63
N ARG A 95 -6.41 16.29 -25.71
CA ARG A 95 -6.04 15.05 -25.00
C ARG A 95 -6.19 15.20 -23.50
N GLY A 96 -5.69 16.27 -22.92
CA GLY A 96 -5.85 16.53 -21.50
C GLY A 96 -7.32 16.69 -21.08
N VAL A 97 -8.13 17.31 -21.93
CA VAL A 97 -9.59 17.44 -21.69
C VAL A 97 -10.25 16.07 -21.68
N LEU A 98 -9.95 15.19 -22.64
CA LEU A 98 -10.52 13.84 -22.71
C LEU A 98 -10.19 13.05 -21.44
N PHE A 99 -8.94 13.09 -20.96
CA PHE A 99 -8.56 12.37 -19.74
C PHE A 99 -9.26 12.93 -18.49
N ARG A 100 -9.36 14.26 -18.36
CA ARG A 100 -10.06 14.87 -17.21
C ARG A 100 -11.56 14.61 -17.19
N GLN A 101 -12.19 14.46 -18.36
CA GLN A 101 -13.65 14.38 -18.48
C GLN A 101 -14.18 12.96 -18.62
N SER A 102 -13.34 11.98 -18.88
CA SER A 102 -13.77 10.59 -19.00
C SER A 102 -14.37 10.07 -17.68
N ALA A 103 -15.40 9.23 -17.77
CA ALA A 103 -16.05 8.66 -16.59
C ALA A 103 -15.10 7.84 -15.71
N PRO A 104 -14.20 6.98 -16.26
CA PRO A 104 -13.22 6.26 -15.44
C PRO A 104 -12.23 7.19 -14.76
N ALA A 105 -11.77 8.27 -15.41
CA ALA A 105 -10.89 9.26 -14.78
C ALA A 105 -11.58 9.97 -13.62
N LYS A 106 -12.81 10.42 -13.81
CA LYS A 106 -13.59 11.08 -12.75
C LYS A 106 -13.78 10.17 -11.54
N SER A 107 -14.11 8.90 -11.76
CA SER A 107 -14.29 7.92 -10.68
C SER A 107 -12.98 7.69 -9.90
N ALA A 108 -11.89 7.35 -10.60
CA ALA A 108 -10.60 7.06 -9.97
C ALA A 108 -10.05 8.29 -9.22
N VAL A 109 -10.07 9.47 -9.84
CA VAL A 109 -9.57 10.71 -9.23
C VAL A 109 -10.45 11.13 -8.04
N SER A 110 -11.77 10.94 -8.10
CA SER A 110 -12.65 11.30 -6.97
C SER A 110 -12.44 10.40 -5.76
N GLU A 111 -12.14 9.12 -5.95
CA GLU A 111 -11.81 8.19 -4.88
C GLU A 111 -10.50 8.60 -4.19
N LEU A 112 -9.45 8.87 -4.97
CA LEU A 112 -8.18 9.33 -4.43
C LEU A 112 -8.33 10.66 -3.67
N LYS A 113 -9.08 11.62 -4.21
CA LYS A 113 -9.34 12.91 -3.54
C LYS A 113 -10.04 12.74 -2.19
N ARG A 114 -10.96 11.79 -2.06
CA ARG A 114 -11.62 11.51 -0.77
C ARG A 114 -10.63 10.95 0.24
N ALA A 115 -9.77 10.03 -0.18
CA ALA A 115 -8.71 9.50 0.68
C ALA A 115 -7.71 10.57 1.10
N GLN A 116 -7.35 11.48 0.19
CA GLN A 116 -6.50 12.64 0.50
C GLN A 116 -7.15 13.60 1.50
N ALA A 117 -8.45 13.87 1.36
CA ALA A 117 -9.18 14.71 2.33
C ALA A 117 -9.22 14.08 3.72
N GLU A 118 -9.37 12.76 3.82
CA GLU A 118 -9.27 12.02 5.08
C GLU A 118 -7.87 12.11 5.69
N ALA A 119 -6.84 11.97 4.86
CA ALA A 119 -5.45 12.12 5.28
C ALA A 119 -5.14 13.54 5.77
N GLU A 120 -5.68 14.56 5.11
CA GLU A 120 -5.56 15.96 5.53
C GLU A 120 -6.07 16.16 6.97
N VAL A 121 -7.27 15.66 7.26
CA VAL A 121 -7.88 15.80 8.61
C VAL A 121 -7.10 15.05 9.68
N ARG A 122 -6.43 13.93 9.33
CA ARG A 122 -5.74 13.09 10.31
C ARG A 122 -4.29 13.49 10.57
N CYS A 123 -3.65 14.08 9.57
CA CYS A 123 -2.20 14.27 9.58
C CYS A 123 -1.76 15.75 9.66
N PHE A 124 -2.67 16.69 9.37
CA PHE A 124 -2.43 18.13 9.38
C PHE A 124 -3.39 18.86 10.33
#